data_9bc08260c000b874351b43f9f3440f0f
#
_entry.id   9bc08260c000b874351b43f9f3440f0f
#
_cell.length_a   1.000
_cell.length_b   1.000
_cell.length_c   1.000
_cell.angle_alpha   90.00
_cell.angle_beta   90.00
_cell.angle_gamma   90.00
#
_symmetry.space_group_name_H-M   'P 1'
#
loop_
_entity.id
_entity.type
_entity.pdbx_description
1 polymer ?
#
loop_
_entity_poly.entity_id
_entity_poly.type
_entity_poly.pdbx_seq_one_letter_code
_entity_poly.pdbx_strand_id
1 'polypeptide(L)'
;MVFIYRQEILKDISLFTSQPKAKFYDELFINLDLSCIPAQNSKFGRASYSNHSMICAFIVMKCEGFSQISDLHDYLSNNLIIAHYCGFDISRELPSYAKFTRFIREFDNDMFQTIMQSLMLKAADLSLIDLSFIALDATPVKANVSNNNPKSFKKNKFSKAFPPKTDNDCRLGVQTASNQHNEKNYEFYWGYKNHILVDCISCLPICELTTGANVPDSSVTLEILKKANSFLPLA
;
A
#
# COMPACT_ATOMS: atom_id res chain seq x y z
N MET A 1 -33.33 31.69 23.11
CA MET A 1 -33.09 30.27 23.34
C MET A 1 -33.36 29.56 22.02
N VAL A 2 -32.35 29.01 21.36
CA VAL A 2 -32.51 28.32 20.07
C VAL A 2 -32.81 26.85 20.39
N PHE A 3 -34.00 26.38 20.09
CA PHE A 3 -34.33 24.96 20.20
C PHE A 3 -33.74 24.20 19.01
N ILE A 4 -32.71 23.42 19.25
CA ILE A 4 -32.22 22.46 18.25
C ILE A 4 -33.08 21.21 18.39
N TYR A 5 -33.96 20.99 17.42
CA TYR A 5 -34.76 19.77 17.35
C TYR A 5 -33.82 18.61 16.99
N ARG A 6 -33.49 17.77 17.95
CA ARG A 6 -32.84 16.47 17.66
C ARG A 6 -33.93 15.49 17.29
N GLN A 7 -34.09 15.24 16.02
CA GLN A 7 -34.93 14.16 15.54
C GLN A 7 -34.27 12.85 15.99
N GLU A 8 -34.93 12.07 16.80
CA GLU A 8 -34.55 10.66 17.03
C GLU A 8 -34.77 9.91 15.73
N ILE A 9 -33.71 9.74 14.98
CA ILE A 9 -33.75 8.97 13.75
C ILE A 9 -33.43 7.54 14.13
N LEU A 10 -34.45 6.71 14.28
CA LEU A 10 -34.34 5.27 14.11
C LEU A 10 -34.01 5.00 12.65
N LYS A 11 -32.75 5.19 12.29
CA LYS A 11 -32.29 4.89 10.94
C LYS A 11 -32.17 3.38 10.82
N ASP A 12 -32.90 2.84 9.89
CA ASP A 12 -32.67 1.48 9.43
C ASP A 12 -31.22 1.35 8.96
N ILE A 13 -30.52 0.33 9.38
CA ILE A 13 -29.12 0.05 9.00
C ILE A 13 -28.97 -0.04 7.48
N SER A 14 -30.04 -0.42 6.78
CA SER A 14 -30.12 -0.46 5.32
C SER A 14 -29.80 0.90 4.65
N LEU A 15 -30.10 2.02 5.30
CA LEU A 15 -29.78 3.37 4.76
C LEU A 15 -28.26 3.61 4.74
N PHE A 16 -27.52 3.03 5.65
CA PHE A 16 -26.06 3.16 5.70
C PHE A 16 -25.37 2.18 4.75
N THR A 17 -25.88 0.95 4.67
CA THR A 17 -25.34 -0.09 3.78
C THR A 17 -25.68 0.16 2.32
N SER A 18 -26.72 0.92 2.02
CA SER A 18 -27.09 1.28 0.64
C SER A 18 -26.24 2.40 0.03
N GLN A 19 -25.41 3.06 0.82
CA GLN A 19 -24.52 4.10 0.30
C GLN A 19 -23.51 3.53 -0.70
N PRO A 20 -23.19 4.23 -1.80
CA PRO A 20 -22.28 3.73 -2.84
C PRO A 20 -20.92 3.26 -2.31
N LYS A 21 -20.32 4.02 -1.38
CA LYS A 21 -19.04 3.65 -0.74
C LYS A 21 -19.16 2.38 0.10
N ALA A 22 -20.25 2.23 0.85
CA ALA A 22 -20.49 1.04 1.67
C ALA A 22 -20.58 -0.20 0.78
N LYS A 23 -21.35 -0.13 -0.31
CA LYS A 23 -21.46 -1.22 -1.30
C LYS A 23 -20.12 -1.55 -1.94
N PHE A 24 -19.34 -0.53 -2.32
CA PHE A 24 -18.02 -0.73 -2.90
C PHE A 24 -17.10 -1.53 -1.98
N TYR A 25 -17.01 -1.18 -0.68
CA TYR A 25 -16.16 -1.89 0.26
C TYR A 25 -16.70 -3.27 0.63
N ASP A 26 -18.02 -3.44 0.70
CA ASP A 26 -18.66 -4.74 0.90
C ASP A 26 -18.28 -5.70 -0.23
N GLU A 27 -18.50 -5.29 -1.48
CA GLU A 27 -18.15 -6.07 -2.67
C GLU A 27 -16.64 -6.34 -2.77
N LEU A 28 -15.80 -5.33 -2.49
CA LEU A 28 -14.35 -5.47 -2.51
C LEU A 28 -13.86 -6.55 -1.53
N PHE A 29 -14.34 -6.48 -0.28
CA PHE A 29 -13.83 -7.36 0.78
C PHE A 29 -14.44 -8.76 0.75
N ILE A 30 -15.67 -8.94 0.26
CA ILE A 30 -16.25 -10.27 0.00
C ILE A 30 -15.42 -11.02 -1.05
N ASN A 31 -14.90 -10.34 -2.06
CA ASN A 31 -14.15 -10.96 -3.14
C ASN A 31 -12.64 -11.07 -2.85
N LEU A 32 -12.15 -10.44 -1.78
CA LEU A 32 -10.74 -10.47 -1.39
C LEU A 32 -10.43 -11.75 -0.61
N ASP A 33 -9.63 -12.63 -1.21
CA ASP A 33 -9.18 -13.85 -0.56
C ASP A 33 -7.96 -13.59 0.33
N LEU A 34 -8.16 -13.63 1.63
CA LEU A 34 -7.11 -13.52 2.64
C LEU A 34 -6.82 -14.85 3.35
N SER A 35 -7.28 -15.97 2.82
CA SER A 35 -7.13 -17.30 3.44
C SER A 35 -5.67 -17.72 3.63
N CYS A 36 -4.75 -17.22 2.80
CA CYS A 36 -3.31 -17.46 2.92
C CYS A 36 -2.68 -16.77 4.14
N ILE A 37 -3.40 -15.86 4.81
CA ILE A 37 -2.91 -15.11 5.95
C ILE A 37 -3.57 -15.61 7.23
N PRO A 38 -2.80 -15.91 8.29
CA PRO A 38 -3.39 -16.26 9.57
C PRO A 38 -4.16 -15.06 10.15
N ALA A 39 -5.38 -15.28 10.60
CA ALA A 39 -6.19 -14.22 11.18
C ALA A 39 -5.54 -13.58 12.41
N GLN A 40 -4.71 -14.33 13.14
CA GLN A 40 -3.97 -13.85 14.32
C GLN A 40 -2.55 -14.41 14.32
N ASN A 41 -1.59 -13.62 14.79
CA ASN A 41 -0.17 -14.01 14.85
C ASN A 41 0.12 -15.00 16.00
N SER A 42 -0.75 -15.12 17.00
CA SER A 42 -0.57 -16.02 18.13
C SER A 42 -1.89 -16.71 18.48
N LYS A 43 -1.79 -18.00 18.83
CA LYS A 43 -2.90 -18.79 19.36
C LYS A 43 -3.13 -18.59 20.87
N PHE A 44 -2.16 -17.99 21.56
CA PHE A 44 -2.16 -17.81 23.00
C PHE A 44 -2.12 -16.32 23.38
N GLY A 45 -2.76 -15.99 24.49
CA GLY A 45 -2.78 -14.64 25.04
C GLY A 45 -4.06 -13.85 24.71
N ARG A 46 -4.04 -12.54 25.01
CA ARG A 46 -5.18 -11.66 24.71
C ARG A 46 -5.35 -11.56 23.18
N ALA A 47 -6.57 -11.78 22.71
CA ALA A 47 -6.91 -11.64 21.30
C ALA A 47 -6.54 -10.23 20.79
N SER A 48 -5.68 -10.21 19.77
CA SER A 48 -5.37 -8.98 19.03
C SER A 48 -6.45 -8.72 17.98
N TYR A 49 -6.40 -7.54 17.36
CA TYR A 49 -7.20 -7.30 16.16
C TYR A 49 -6.75 -8.28 15.06
N SER A 50 -7.73 -8.71 14.25
CA SER A 50 -7.46 -9.63 13.14
C SER A 50 -6.49 -9.01 12.12
N ASN A 51 -5.54 -9.80 11.62
CA ASN A 51 -4.67 -9.38 10.53
C ASN A 51 -5.49 -9.04 9.28
N HIS A 52 -6.56 -9.78 9.01
CA HIS A 52 -7.47 -9.51 7.89
C HIS A 52 -8.10 -8.13 8.01
N SER A 53 -8.64 -7.78 9.19
CA SER A 53 -9.23 -6.46 9.45
C SER A 53 -8.22 -5.33 9.31
N MET A 54 -6.99 -5.55 9.77
CA MET A 54 -5.91 -4.56 9.62
C MET A 54 -5.54 -4.36 8.16
N ILE A 55 -5.44 -5.43 7.36
CA ILE A 55 -5.15 -5.35 5.92
C ILE A 55 -6.28 -4.61 5.19
N CYS A 56 -7.55 -4.97 5.44
CA CYS A 56 -8.69 -4.29 4.86
C CYS A 56 -8.68 -2.79 5.18
N ALA A 57 -8.32 -2.40 6.41
CA ALA A 57 -8.18 -1.00 6.78
C ALA A 57 -7.09 -0.27 5.97
N PHE A 58 -5.94 -0.92 5.72
CA PHE A 58 -4.89 -0.33 4.87
C PHE A 58 -5.28 -0.28 3.39
N ILE A 59 -6.12 -1.19 2.91
CA ILE A 59 -6.73 -1.08 1.58
C ILE A 59 -7.63 0.15 1.53
N VAL A 60 -8.49 0.37 2.54
CA VAL A 60 -9.29 1.61 2.66
C VAL A 60 -8.39 2.84 2.62
N MET A 61 -7.29 2.85 3.38
CA MET A 61 -6.32 3.95 3.38
C MET A 61 -5.86 4.30 1.97
N LYS A 62 -5.57 3.30 1.15
CA LYS A 62 -5.11 3.48 -0.23
C LYS A 62 -6.22 3.92 -1.17
N CYS A 63 -7.41 3.31 -1.06
CA CYS A 63 -8.58 3.66 -1.86
C CYS A 63 -9.05 5.10 -1.62
N GLU A 64 -8.98 5.57 -0.37
CA GLU A 64 -9.34 6.95 0.01
C GLU A 64 -8.19 7.95 -0.23
N GLY A 65 -7.01 7.51 -0.63
CA GLY A 65 -5.85 8.37 -0.90
C GLY A 65 -5.19 8.96 0.35
N PHE A 66 -5.40 8.37 1.53
CA PHE A 66 -4.77 8.86 2.75
C PHE A 66 -3.29 8.57 2.77
N SER A 67 -2.49 9.56 3.11
CA SER A 67 -1.04 9.43 3.24
C SER A 67 -0.59 9.14 4.68
N GLN A 68 -1.44 9.42 5.68
CA GLN A 68 -1.11 9.26 7.09
C GLN A 68 -2.06 8.28 7.78
N ILE A 69 -1.52 7.52 8.72
CA ILE A 69 -2.29 6.55 9.53
C ILE A 69 -3.30 7.28 10.44
N SER A 70 -3.02 8.53 10.85
CA SER A 70 -3.98 9.35 11.58
C SER A 70 -5.27 9.54 10.81
N ASP A 71 -5.15 9.83 9.50
CA ASP A 71 -6.31 10.08 8.64
C ASP A 71 -7.16 8.81 8.49
N LEU A 72 -6.50 7.64 8.36
CA LEU A 72 -7.18 6.33 8.37
C LEU A 72 -7.94 6.10 9.68
N HIS A 73 -7.29 6.32 10.81
CA HIS A 73 -7.91 6.12 12.13
C HIS A 73 -9.15 7.01 12.31
N ASP A 74 -9.02 8.30 11.99
CA ASP A 74 -10.11 9.26 12.09
C ASP A 74 -11.24 8.93 11.11
N TYR A 75 -10.89 8.51 9.89
CA TYR A 75 -11.89 8.09 8.90
C TYR A 75 -12.70 6.89 9.39
N LEU A 76 -12.06 5.81 9.85
CA LEU A 76 -12.74 4.62 10.35
C LEU A 76 -13.57 4.91 11.60
N SER A 77 -13.09 5.78 12.49
CA SER A 77 -13.81 6.19 13.70
C SER A 77 -15.10 6.96 13.37
N ASN A 78 -15.13 7.70 12.28
CA ASN A 78 -16.29 8.45 11.82
C ASN A 78 -17.18 7.67 10.83
N ASN A 79 -16.70 6.54 10.30
CA ASN A 79 -17.39 5.71 9.31
C ASN A 79 -17.48 4.25 9.77
N LEU A 80 -18.29 4.01 10.83
CA LEU A 80 -18.37 2.70 11.46
C LEU A 80 -18.84 1.58 10.53
N ILE A 81 -19.63 1.87 9.50
CA ILE A 81 -20.04 0.88 8.49
C ILE A 81 -18.81 0.40 7.71
N ILE A 82 -17.90 1.30 7.31
CA ILE A 82 -16.66 0.92 6.62
C ILE A 82 -15.75 0.12 7.58
N ALA A 83 -15.66 0.52 8.84
CA ALA A 83 -14.93 -0.24 9.86
C ALA A 83 -15.50 -1.65 10.03
N HIS A 84 -16.83 -1.80 10.01
CA HIS A 84 -17.50 -3.10 10.04
C HIS A 84 -17.14 -3.97 8.83
N TYR A 85 -17.17 -3.42 7.61
CA TYR A 85 -16.76 -4.17 6.41
C TYR A 85 -15.28 -4.55 6.41
N CYS A 86 -14.41 -3.76 7.06
CA CYS A 86 -13.04 -4.20 7.33
C CYS A 86 -12.97 -5.40 8.31
N GLY A 87 -14.07 -5.78 8.95
CA GLY A 87 -14.15 -6.89 9.91
C GLY A 87 -13.79 -6.47 11.35
N PHE A 88 -13.87 -5.19 11.70
CA PHE A 88 -13.76 -4.75 13.09
C PHE A 88 -15.09 -4.91 13.83
N ASP A 89 -14.99 -5.27 15.10
CA ASP A 89 -16.13 -5.26 16.03
C ASP A 89 -16.41 -3.81 16.43
N ILE A 90 -17.42 -3.20 15.81
CA ILE A 90 -17.80 -1.81 16.05
C ILE A 90 -18.47 -1.56 17.41
N SER A 91 -18.79 -2.62 18.18
CA SER A 91 -19.24 -2.50 19.57
C SER A 91 -18.08 -2.25 20.54
N ARG A 92 -16.85 -2.36 20.07
CA ARG A 92 -15.61 -2.15 20.82
C ARG A 92 -14.79 -1.00 20.23
N GLU A 93 -13.76 -0.61 20.98
CA GLU A 93 -12.81 0.37 20.49
C GLU A 93 -12.07 -0.14 19.23
N LEU A 94 -11.95 0.72 18.24
CA LEU A 94 -11.11 0.46 17.06
C LEU A 94 -9.62 0.44 17.42
N PRO A 95 -8.76 -0.16 16.57
CA PRO A 95 -7.32 -0.12 16.79
C PRO A 95 -6.81 1.31 16.89
N SER A 96 -6.05 1.62 17.93
CA SER A 96 -5.41 2.93 18.06
C SER A 96 -4.37 3.16 16.96
N TYR A 97 -4.02 4.40 16.69
CA TYR A 97 -2.92 4.80 15.80
C TYR A 97 -1.63 3.97 16.02
N ALA A 98 -1.26 3.77 17.29
CA ALA A 98 -0.06 2.99 17.62
C ALA A 98 -0.17 1.50 17.20
N LYS A 99 -1.38 0.94 17.20
CA LYS A 99 -1.61 -0.43 16.74
C LYS A 99 -1.47 -0.54 15.22
N PHE A 100 -2.02 0.39 14.45
CA PHE A 100 -1.84 0.45 13.01
C PHE A 100 -0.36 0.61 12.64
N THR A 101 0.36 1.54 13.29
CA THR A 101 1.79 1.76 13.07
C THR A 101 2.61 0.51 13.36
N ARG A 102 2.30 -0.18 14.46
CA ARG A 102 2.98 -1.43 14.82
C ARG A 102 2.71 -2.51 13.80
N PHE A 103 1.47 -2.65 13.34
CA PHE A 103 1.09 -3.66 12.36
C PHE A 103 1.92 -3.52 11.07
N ILE A 104 2.00 -2.32 10.45
CA ILE A 104 2.81 -2.12 9.24
C ILE A 104 4.29 -2.47 9.47
N ARG A 105 4.83 -2.16 10.66
CA ARG A 105 6.24 -2.41 10.95
C ARG A 105 6.57 -3.88 11.17
N GLU A 106 5.64 -4.64 11.74
CA GLU A 106 5.86 -6.01 12.21
C GLU A 106 5.26 -7.08 11.28
N PHE A 107 4.36 -6.69 10.38
CA PHE A 107 3.71 -7.62 9.46
C PHE A 107 4.67 -8.05 8.35
N ASP A 108 4.67 -9.33 8.05
CA ASP A 108 5.53 -9.92 7.04
C ASP A 108 5.13 -9.48 5.63
N ASN A 109 6.07 -8.82 4.93
CA ASN A 109 5.82 -8.31 3.59
C ASN A 109 5.63 -9.42 2.54
N ASP A 110 6.19 -10.62 2.76
CA ASP A 110 6.03 -11.75 1.83
C ASP A 110 4.58 -12.22 1.75
N MET A 111 3.80 -12.01 2.81
CA MET A 111 2.36 -12.29 2.81
C MET A 111 1.59 -11.36 1.86
N PHE A 112 1.98 -10.09 1.73
CA PHE A 112 1.39 -9.19 0.73
C PHE A 112 1.72 -9.63 -0.70
N GLN A 113 2.93 -10.12 -0.93
CA GLN A 113 3.32 -10.69 -2.22
C GLN A 113 2.43 -11.88 -2.59
N THR A 114 2.11 -12.74 -1.61
CA THR A 114 1.22 -13.89 -1.83
C THR A 114 -0.20 -13.46 -2.20
N ILE A 115 -0.74 -12.42 -1.55
CA ILE A 115 -2.05 -11.84 -1.92
C ILE A 115 -2.01 -11.32 -3.36
N MET A 116 -0.98 -10.54 -3.70
CA MET A 116 -0.85 -9.97 -5.04
C MET A 116 -0.77 -11.07 -6.10
N GLN A 117 0.01 -12.13 -5.88
CA GLN A 117 0.08 -13.28 -6.78
C GLN A 117 -1.28 -13.96 -6.96
N SER A 118 -2.02 -14.18 -5.87
CA SER A 118 -3.35 -14.77 -5.91
C SER A 118 -4.34 -13.90 -6.71
N LEU A 119 -4.28 -12.60 -6.59
CA LEU A 119 -5.10 -11.66 -7.38
C LEU A 119 -4.73 -11.69 -8.85
N MET A 120 -3.43 -11.76 -9.17
CA MET A 120 -2.97 -11.84 -10.56
C MET A 120 -3.39 -13.16 -11.23
N LEU A 121 -3.33 -14.29 -10.51
CA LEU A 121 -3.83 -15.57 -11.01
C LEU A 121 -5.33 -15.50 -11.31
N LYS A 122 -6.14 -14.93 -10.41
CA LYS A 122 -7.58 -14.71 -10.66
C LYS A 122 -7.82 -13.81 -11.88
N ALA A 123 -7.03 -12.74 -12.04
CA ALA A 123 -7.15 -11.85 -13.19
C ALA A 123 -6.78 -12.55 -14.50
N ALA A 124 -5.79 -13.45 -14.48
CA ALA A 124 -5.43 -14.28 -15.63
C ALA A 124 -6.52 -15.27 -15.97
N ASP A 125 -7.09 -15.97 -14.98
CA ASP A 125 -8.21 -16.91 -15.17
C ASP A 125 -9.44 -16.22 -15.77
N LEU A 126 -9.67 -14.96 -15.44
CA LEU A 126 -10.72 -14.11 -16.01
C LEU A 126 -10.36 -13.49 -17.36
N SER A 127 -9.18 -13.81 -17.92
CA SER A 127 -8.65 -13.23 -19.15
C SER A 127 -8.56 -11.70 -19.13
N LEU A 128 -8.29 -11.12 -17.96
CA LEU A 128 -8.10 -9.68 -17.77
C LEU A 128 -6.65 -9.25 -18.00
N ILE A 129 -5.72 -10.20 -18.08
CA ILE A 129 -4.28 -9.96 -18.31
C ILE A 129 -3.93 -10.54 -19.67
N ASP A 130 -3.26 -9.74 -20.51
CA ASP A 130 -2.67 -10.14 -21.79
C ASP A 130 -1.16 -9.99 -21.70
N LEU A 131 -0.45 -11.11 -21.61
CA LEU A 131 1.01 -11.14 -21.46
C LEU A 131 1.79 -10.91 -22.75
N SER A 132 1.12 -10.60 -23.87
CA SER A 132 1.78 -10.35 -25.16
C SER A 132 2.72 -9.14 -25.13
N PHE A 133 2.38 -8.13 -24.33
CA PHE A 133 3.16 -6.92 -24.16
C PHE A 133 3.27 -6.56 -22.68
N ILE A 134 4.46 -6.70 -22.13
CA ILE A 134 4.79 -6.35 -20.75
C ILE A 134 5.80 -5.23 -20.72
N ALA A 135 5.69 -4.34 -19.75
CA ALA A 135 6.64 -3.24 -19.52
C ALA A 135 7.17 -3.28 -18.09
N LEU A 136 8.44 -2.89 -17.95
CA LEU A 136 9.09 -2.73 -16.65
C LEU A 136 9.47 -1.27 -16.47
N ASP A 137 9.03 -0.67 -15.38
CA ASP A 137 9.45 0.68 -14.99
C ASP A 137 9.71 0.73 -13.47
N ALA A 138 10.43 1.76 -13.04
CA ALA A 138 10.76 1.94 -11.64
C ALA A 138 10.33 3.30 -11.10
N THR A 139 9.64 3.26 -9.97
CA THR A 139 9.22 4.45 -9.24
C THR A 139 10.13 4.71 -8.04
N PRO A 140 10.63 5.94 -7.83
CA PRO A 140 11.44 6.29 -6.68
C PRO A 140 10.59 6.30 -5.41
N VAL A 141 11.10 5.65 -4.35
CA VAL A 141 10.53 5.67 -3.00
C VAL A 141 11.49 6.39 -2.07
N LYS A 142 11.20 7.64 -1.75
CA LYS A 142 12.05 8.47 -0.89
C LYS A 142 11.95 7.99 0.56
N ALA A 143 13.09 7.65 1.18
CA ALA A 143 13.14 7.30 2.58
C ALA A 143 12.85 8.51 3.47
N ASN A 144 12.18 8.29 4.60
CA ASN A 144 11.92 9.35 5.58
C ASN A 144 13.16 9.64 6.43
N VAL A 145 14.15 10.28 5.81
CA VAL A 145 15.43 10.58 6.42
C VAL A 145 15.73 12.08 6.42
N SER A 146 16.50 12.55 7.39
CA SER A 146 16.84 13.97 7.50
C SER A 146 17.60 14.53 6.29
N ASN A 147 18.30 13.68 5.54
CA ASN A 147 19.03 14.08 4.33
C ASN A 147 18.10 14.45 3.17
N ASN A 148 16.87 13.95 3.14
CA ASN A 148 15.84 14.34 2.18
C ASN A 148 15.03 15.58 2.61
N ASN A 149 15.15 16.01 3.87
CA ASN A 149 14.39 17.14 4.38
C ASN A 149 14.90 18.46 3.77
N PRO A 150 14.07 19.24 3.06
CA PRO A 150 14.46 20.53 2.49
C PRO A 150 14.94 21.54 3.56
N LYS A 151 14.43 21.45 4.78
CA LYS A 151 14.79 22.32 5.91
C LYS A 151 16.09 21.90 6.62
N SER A 152 16.70 20.81 6.22
CA SER A 152 17.96 20.35 6.84
C SER A 152 19.13 21.21 6.36
N PHE A 153 19.93 21.72 7.31
CA PHE A 153 21.12 22.54 7.04
C PHE A 153 22.39 21.71 6.77
N LYS A 154 22.30 20.40 6.59
CA LYS A 154 23.45 19.54 6.29
C LYS A 154 24.08 19.92 4.95
N LYS A 155 25.39 20.26 4.97
CA LYS A 155 26.11 20.69 3.77
C LYS A 155 26.21 19.60 2.69
N ASN A 156 26.32 18.32 3.07
CA ASN A 156 26.51 17.18 2.14
C ASN A 156 25.33 16.21 2.19
N LYS A 157 24.11 16.69 1.93
CA LYS A 157 22.88 15.87 1.99
C LYS A 157 22.95 14.64 1.09
N PHE A 158 23.54 14.78 -0.09
CA PHE A 158 23.52 13.78 -1.15
C PHE A 158 24.92 13.26 -1.48
N SER A 159 25.77 13.09 -0.49
CA SER A 159 27.09 12.47 -0.66
C SER A 159 27.08 11.02 -0.20
N LYS A 160 27.55 10.11 -1.05
CA LYS A 160 27.71 8.68 -0.71
C LYS A 160 28.59 8.44 0.50
N ALA A 161 29.52 9.37 0.83
CA ALA A 161 30.39 9.29 1.98
C ALA A 161 29.64 9.54 3.33
N PHE A 162 28.45 10.15 3.27
CA PHE A 162 27.67 10.50 4.45
C PHE A 162 26.22 9.98 4.34
N PRO A 163 26.01 8.64 4.39
CA PRO A 163 24.68 8.06 4.32
C PRO A 163 23.83 8.46 5.54
N PRO A 164 22.50 8.40 5.43
CA PRO A 164 21.60 8.64 6.55
C PRO A 164 21.85 7.61 7.67
N LYS A 165 21.83 8.07 8.91
CA LYS A 165 21.99 7.18 10.07
C LYS A 165 20.69 6.48 10.49
N THR A 166 19.55 7.03 10.09
CA THR A 166 18.21 6.56 10.48
C THR A 166 17.70 5.40 9.64
N ASP A 167 18.26 5.21 8.45
CA ASP A 167 17.93 4.14 7.52
C ASP A 167 19.23 3.73 6.81
N ASN A 168 19.79 2.60 7.24
CA ASN A 168 21.08 2.12 6.72
C ASN A 168 20.93 1.36 5.39
N ASP A 169 19.72 0.96 5.03
CA ASP A 169 19.44 0.16 3.84
C ASP A 169 19.13 1.05 2.63
N CYS A 170 18.70 2.29 2.87
CA CYS A 170 18.45 3.22 1.78
C CYS A 170 19.75 3.55 1.01
N ARG A 171 19.62 3.82 -0.28
CA ARG A 171 20.75 4.18 -1.16
C ARG A 171 20.49 5.51 -1.84
N LEU A 172 21.58 6.14 -2.27
CA LEU A 172 21.50 7.39 -3.02
C LEU A 172 21.07 7.11 -4.46
N GLY A 173 19.91 7.61 -4.81
CA GLY A 173 19.35 7.57 -6.17
C GLY A 173 19.34 8.94 -6.81
N VAL A 174 19.13 8.94 -8.12
CA VAL A 174 18.89 10.14 -8.91
C VAL A 174 17.65 9.93 -9.78
N GLN A 175 16.76 10.90 -9.74
CA GLN A 175 15.62 10.98 -10.64
C GLN A 175 15.90 12.10 -11.66
N THR A 176 15.64 11.82 -12.92
CA THR A 176 15.79 12.81 -14.00
C THR A 176 14.40 13.17 -14.51
N ALA A 177 14.15 14.46 -14.65
CA ALA A 177 12.98 14.97 -15.34
C ALA A 177 13.44 15.91 -16.46
N SER A 178 12.85 15.78 -17.64
CA SER A 178 13.04 16.76 -18.72
C SER A 178 11.97 17.84 -18.58
N ASN A 179 12.37 19.11 -18.64
CA ASN A 179 11.43 20.23 -18.74
C ASN A 179 11.02 20.45 -20.21
N GLN A 180 10.13 21.43 -20.45
CA GLN A 180 9.66 21.80 -21.80
C GLN A 180 10.80 22.23 -22.76
N HIS A 181 11.97 22.57 -22.23
CA HIS A 181 13.16 23.00 -23.01
C HIS A 181 14.19 21.88 -23.18
N ASN A 182 13.83 20.60 -22.88
CA ASN A 182 14.73 19.45 -22.90
C ASN A 182 15.94 19.55 -21.95
N GLU A 183 15.90 20.44 -20.97
CA GLU A 183 16.91 20.50 -19.93
C GLU A 183 16.66 19.35 -18.93
N LYS A 184 17.72 18.58 -18.67
CA LYS A 184 17.66 17.50 -17.69
C LYS A 184 17.83 18.05 -16.27
N ASN A 185 16.79 18.02 -15.49
CA ASN A 185 16.86 18.29 -14.07
C ASN A 185 17.19 16.99 -13.31
N TYR A 186 18.18 17.06 -12.45
CA TYR A 186 18.60 15.94 -11.62
C TYR A 186 18.14 16.19 -10.19
N GLU A 187 17.27 15.31 -9.68
CA GLU A 187 16.86 15.29 -8.29
C GLU A 187 17.50 14.11 -7.58
N PHE A 188 18.40 14.40 -6.64
CA PHE A 188 19.01 13.36 -5.80
C PHE A 188 18.11 13.07 -4.59
N TYR A 189 18.02 11.79 -4.20
CA TYR A 189 17.29 11.35 -3.03
C TYR A 189 17.93 10.13 -2.40
N TRP A 190 17.70 9.96 -1.10
CA TRP A 190 18.01 8.73 -0.38
C TRP A 190 16.75 7.89 -0.31
N GLY A 191 16.83 6.62 -0.68
CA GLY A 191 15.66 5.74 -0.66
C GLY A 191 15.85 4.46 -1.45
N TYR A 192 14.75 4.07 -2.05
CA TYR A 192 14.58 2.82 -2.77
C TYR A 192 13.98 3.09 -4.15
N LYS A 193 14.00 2.07 -4.99
CA LYS A 193 13.20 2.00 -6.21
C LYS A 193 12.25 0.83 -6.11
N ASN A 194 11.00 1.05 -6.45
CA ASN A 194 10.04 -0.03 -6.66
C ASN A 194 9.92 -0.28 -8.16
N HIS A 195 10.46 -1.41 -8.61
CA HIS A 195 10.39 -1.87 -9.99
C HIS A 195 9.08 -2.64 -10.14
N ILE A 196 8.26 -2.25 -11.11
CA ILE A 196 6.94 -2.85 -11.35
C ILE A 196 6.90 -3.37 -12.78
N LEU A 197 6.58 -4.65 -12.92
CA LEU A 197 6.24 -5.28 -14.18
C LEU A 197 4.74 -5.18 -14.39
N VAL A 198 4.33 -4.60 -15.51
CA VAL A 198 2.91 -4.37 -15.83
C VAL A 198 2.55 -5.00 -17.17
N ASP A 199 1.31 -5.46 -17.29
CA ASP A 199 0.70 -5.73 -18.58
C ASP A 199 0.34 -4.41 -19.28
N CYS A 200 0.86 -4.19 -20.49
CA CYS A 200 0.66 -2.94 -21.23
C CYS A 200 -0.78 -2.76 -21.74
N ILE A 201 -1.56 -3.82 -21.84
CA ILE A 201 -2.92 -3.79 -22.37
C ILE A 201 -3.91 -3.46 -21.26
N SER A 202 -3.89 -4.22 -20.18
CA SER A 202 -4.78 -4.00 -19.03
C SER A 202 -4.28 -2.93 -18.06
N CYS A 203 -3.00 -2.56 -18.13
CA CYS A 203 -2.30 -1.71 -17.15
C CYS A 203 -2.27 -2.32 -15.73
N LEU A 204 -2.52 -3.62 -15.60
CA LEU A 204 -2.47 -4.29 -14.31
C LEU A 204 -1.01 -4.61 -13.91
N PRO A 205 -0.62 -4.39 -12.65
CA PRO A 205 0.70 -4.76 -12.16
C PRO A 205 0.79 -6.29 -12.02
N ILE A 206 1.77 -6.90 -12.65
CA ILE A 206 2.01 -8.35 -12.60
C ILE A 206 2.87 -8.71 -11.39
N CYS A 207 3.98 -8.01 -11.22
CA CYS A 207 4.98 -8.31 -10.21
C CYS A 207 5.74 -7.05 -9.82
N GLU A 208 6.20 -6.99 -8.59
CA GLU A 208 7.04 -5.90 -8.10
C GLU A 208 8.29 -6.39 -7.40
N LEU A 209 9.33 -5.58 -7.42
CA LEU A 209 10.58 -5.80 -6.71
C LEU A 209 11.14 -4.47 -6.20
N THR A 210 11.40 -4.38 -4.91
CA THR A 210 12.01 -3.18 -4.31
C THR A 210 13.51 -3.37 -4.14
N THR A 211 14.28 -2.40 -4.59
CA THR A 211 15.75 -2.38 -4.46
C THR A 211 16.23 -1.06 -3.87
N GLY A 212 17.52 -0.98 -3.52
CA GLY A 212 18.13 0.31 -3.19
C GLY A 212 18.08 1.27 -4.40
N ALA A 213 17.93 2.57 -4.15
CA ALA A 213 17.74 3.57 -5.20
C ALA A 213 18.89 3.69 -6.21
N ASN A 214 20.05 3.12 -5.90
CA ASN A 214 21.23 3.11 -6.80
C ASN A 214 21.23 1.95 -7.82
N VAL A 215 20.28 1.03 -7.73
CA VAL A 215 20.21 -0.14 -8.62
C VAL A 215 19.58 0.28 -9.96
N PRO A 216 20.22 0.03 -11.11
CA PRO A 216 19.65 0.33 -12.40
C PRO A 216 18.56 -0.68 -12.78
N ASP A 217 17.53 -0.22 -13.47
CA ASP A 217 16.34 -1.03 -13.81
C ASP A 217 16.72 -2.23 -14.71
N SER A 218 17.70 -2.05 -15.61
CA SER A 218 18.20 -3.13 -16.46
C SER A 218 18.81 -4.31 -15.70
N SER A 219 19.36 -4.09 -14.51
CA SER A 219 19.98 -5.14 -13.72
C SER A 219 18.97 -6.06 -13.01
N VAL A 220 17.75 -5.59 -12.79
CA VAL A 220 16.69 -6.35 -12.11
C VAL A 220 15.71 -7.02 -13.08
N THR A 221 15.80 -6.72 -14.37
CA THR A 221 14.87 -7.23 -15.38
C THR A 221 14.75 -8.75 -15.36
N LEU A 222 15.88 -9.46 -15.34
CA LEU A 222 15.87 -10.93 -15.35
C LEU A 222 15.29 -11.49 -14.06
N GLU A 223 15.55 -10.87 -12.92
CA GLU A 223 15.07 -11.31 -11.62
C GLU A 223 13.55 -11.16 -11.52
N ILE A 224 13.01 -10.00 -11.90
CA ILE A 224 11.56 -9.75 -11.83
C ILE A 224 10.79 -10.61 -12.84
N LEU A 225 11.36 -10.88 -14.03
CA LEU A 225 10.76 -11.80 -15.00
C LEU A 225 10.73 -13.23 -14.47
N LYS A 226 11.81 -13.71 -13.84
CA LYS A 226 11.84 -15.02 -13.20
C LYS A 226 10.80 -15.11 -12.07
N LYS A 227 10.69 -14.06 -11.26
CA LYS A 227 9.70 -13.99 -10.19
C LYS A 227 8.28 -14.06 -10.76
N ALA A 228 7.96 -13.27 -11.78
CA ALA A 228 6.66 -13.31 -12.44
C ALA A 228 6.36 -14.69 -13.04
N ASN A 229 7.31 -15.28 -13.77
CA ASN A 229 7.16 -16.58 -14.40
C ASN A 229 7.00 -17.75 -13.41
N SER A 230 7.36 -17.57 -12.14
CA SER A 230 7.20 -18.61 -11.12
C SER A 230 5.74 -18.86 -10.74
N PHE A 231 4.85 -17.88 -10.92
CA PHE A 231 3.43 -18.02 -10.60
C PHE A 231 2.51 -17.75 -11.80
N LEU A 232 2.95 -16.98 -12.80
CA LEU A 232 2.22 -16.67 -14.01
C LEU A 232 3.14 -16.96 -15.21
N PRO A 233 2.96 -18.11 -15.91
CA PRO A 233 3.83 -18.47 -17.03
C PRO A 233 3.81 -17.39 -18.11
N LEU A 234 4.93 -16.73 -18.31
CA LEU A 234 5.12 -15.77 -19.40
C LEU A 234 5.35 -16.57 -20.70
N ALA A 235 4.67 -16.21 -21.77
CA ALA A 235 4.76 -16.88 -23.06
C ALA A 235 6.14 -16.67 -23.73
#